data_4bcc7cd26783c83e7854487cdc23d069
#
_entry.id   4bcc7cd26783c83e7854487cdc23d069
#
_cell.length_a   1.000
_cell.length_b   1.000
_cell.length_c   1.000
_cell.angle_alpha   90.00
_cell.angle_beta   90.00
_cell.angle_gamma   90.00
#
_symmetry.space_group_name_H-M   'P 1'
#
loop_
_entity.id
_entity.type
_entity.pdbx_description
1 polymer ?
#
loop_
_entity_poly.entity_id
_entity_poly.type
_entity_poly.pdbx_seq_one_letter_code
_entity_poly.pdbx_strand_id
1 'polypeptide(L)'
;NKVQLLDDAREVFNIALLKIGQDPNTQDPAIIKQAYEELLKLRPNVLSFNSDNPANSFISGEVEVGQLWNGSVRIAKKEQAPLDMVFPKEGPVLWVDTLAIPVTSKNPDGAHKLINYMLGAKAAEKLTLAIGYPTANLEAKKALPKEITEDPSIYPTAEILKNSHWKDD
;
A
#
# COMPACT_ATOMS: atom_id res chain seq x y z
N ASN A 1 -5.82 -15.44 17.75
CA ASN A 1 -5.40 -15.06 16.40
C ASN A 1 -5.93 -13.67 16.11
N LYS A 2 -5.03 -12.69 15.95
CA LYS A 2 -5.38 -11.27 15.85
C LYS A 2 -4.63 -10.58 14.71
N VAL A 3 -4.12 -11.37 13.76
CA VAL A 3 -3.35 -10.87 12.60
C VAL A 3 -4.21 -10.92 11.35
N GLN A 4 -4.27 -9.83 10.60
CA GLN A 4 -4.79 -9.79 9.23
C GLN A 4 -3.64 -9.56 8.24
N LEU A 5 -3.67 -10.28 7.15
CA LEU A 5 -2.80 -10.06 5.99
C LEU A 5 -3.65 -9.63 4.79
N LEU A 6 -3.02 -9.02 3.79
CA LEU A 6 -3.68 -8.76 2.51
C LEU A 6 -3.95 -10.08 1.79
N ASP A 7 -5.04 -10.16 1.05
CA ASP A 7 -5.34 -11.26 0.14
C ASP A 7 -4.61 -11.03 -1.20
N ASP A 8 -3.30 -10.98 -1.11
CA ASP A 8 -2.36 -10.84 -2.23
C ASP A 8 -1.10 -11.66 -1.90
N ALA A 9 -0.89 -12.73 -2.64
CA ALA A 9 0.21 -13.64 -2.38
C ALA A 9 1.58 -12.92 -2.44
N ARG A 10 1.78 -11.99 -3.39
CA ARG A 10 3.03 -11.25 -3.53
C ARG A 10 3.28 -10.36 -2.33
N GLU A 11 2.26 -9.64 -1.87
CA GLU A 11 2.35 -8.78 -0.68
C GLU A 11 2.66 -9.58 0.58
N VAL A 12 2.06 -10.76 0.73
CA VAL A 12 2.31 -11.64 1.87
C VAL A 12 3.73 -12.23 1.82
N PHE A 13 4.20 -12.68 0.65
CA PHE A 13 5.55 -13.18 0.48
C PHE A 13 6.62 -12.11 0.73
N ASN A 14 6.36 -10.85 0.38
CA ASN A 14 7.26 -9.73 0.66
C ASN A 14 7.60 -9.63 2.15
N ILE A 15 6.65 -9.87 3.05
CA ILE A 15 6.89 -9.86 4.51
C ILE A 15 7.96 -10.89 4.89
N ALA A 16 7.84 -12.10 4.38
CA ALA A 16 8.76 -13.19 4.71
C ALA A 16 10.12 -13.02 4.04
N LEU A 17 10.14 -12.57 2.79
CA LEU A 17 11.38 -12.30 2.05
C LEU A 17 12.21 -11.22 2.74
N LEU A 18 11.60 -10.09 3.08
CA LEU A 18 12.26 -9.01 3.81
C LEU A 18 12.73 -9.48 5.20
N LYS A 19 11.91 -10.26 5.91
CA LYS A 19 12.28 -10.82 7.21
C LYS A 19 13.56 -11.68 7.15
N ILE A 20 13.76 -12.45 6.08
CA ILE A 20 14.97 -13.29 5.88
C ILE A 20 16.08 -12.55 5.14
N GLY A 21 15.96 -11.22 4.93
CA GLY A 21 16.97 -10.37 4.30
C GLY A 21 17.13 -10.62 2.80
N GLN A 22 16.07 -11.04 2.12
CA GLN A 22 16.08 -11.32 0.69
C GLN A 22 15.33 -10.24 -0.10
N ASP A 23 15.65 -10.14 -1.39
CA ASP A 23 14.98 -9.24 -2.32
C ASP A 23 13.50 -9.64 -2.47
N PRO A 24 12.52 -8.73 -2.23
CA PRO A 24 11.10 -9.02 -2.43
C PRO A 24 10.74 -9.34 -3.89
N ASN A 25 11.60 -9.00 -4.85
CA ASN A 25 11.40 -9.29 -6.27
C ASN A 25 12.11 -10.59 -6.75
N THR A 26 12.66 -11.36 -5.82
CA THR A 26 13.37 -12.59 -6.18
C THR A 26 12.48 -13.58 -6.93
N GLN A 27 13.04 -14.24 -7.94
CA GLN A 27 12.42 -15.34 -8.69
C GLN A 27 13.08 -16.69 -8.38
N ASP A 28 14.01 -16.74 -7.42
CA ASP A 28 14.69 -17.99 -7.04
C ASP A 28 13.72 -18.90 -6.24
N PRO A 29 13.38 -20.11 -6.78
CA PRO A 29 12.46 -21.00 -6.12
C PRO A 29 12.93 -21.48 -4.75
N ALA A 30 14.24 -21.55 -4.50
CA ALA A 30 14.79 -21.99 -3.23
C ALA A 30 14.58 -20.90 -2.16
N ILE A 31 14.76 -19.62 -2.51
CA ILE A 31 14.50 -18.48 -1.64
C ILE A 31 13.00 -18.34 -1.38
N ILE A 32 12.16 -18.46 -2.41
CA ILE A 32 10.69 -18.44 -2.28
C ILE A 32 10.21 -19.55 -1.33
N LYS A 33 10.80 -20.76 -1.43
CA LYS A 33 10.49 -21.86 -0.50
C LYS A 33 10.85 -21.52 0.94
N GLN A 34 12.00 -20.89 1.19
CA GLN A 34 12.38 -20.45 2.54
C GLN A 34 11.37 -19.41 3.10
N ALA A 35 10.96 -18.44 2.27
CA ALA A 35 9.93 -17.47 2.64
C ALA A 35 8.59 -18.15 2.98
N TYR A 36 8.19 -19.14 2.19
CA TYR A 36 7.00 -19.94 2.47
C TYR A 36 7.07 -20.66 3.84
N GLU A 37 8.22 -21.25 4.17
CA GLU A 37 8.43 -21.91 5.47
C GLU A 37 8.32 -20.91 6.65
N GLU A 38 8.77 -19.66 6.47
CA GLU A 38 8.55 -18.60 7.45
C GLU A 38 7.08 -18.20 7.58
N LEU A 39 6.34 -18.12 6.46
CA LEU A 39 4.90 -17.83 6.48
C LEU A 39 4.10 -18.94 7.16
N LEU A 40 4.48 -20.20 7.03
CA LEU A 40 3.85 -21.31 7.73
C LEU A 40 3.95 -21.14 9.26
N LYS A 41 5.04 -20.56 9.77
CA LYS A 41 5.19 -20.26 11.21
C LYS A 41 4.24 -19.14 11.67
N LEU A 42 3.93 -18.19 10.78
CA LEU A 42 2.99 -17.10 11.06
C LEU A 42 1.53 -17.57 10.97
N ARG A 43 1.24 -18.54 10.09
CA ARG A 43 -0.12 -18.99 9.74
C ARG A 43 -1.06 -19.25 10.94
N PRO A 44 -0.61 -19.86 12.06
CA PRO A 44 -1.49 -20.09 13.23
C PRO A 44 -2.01 -18.81 13.88
N ASN A 45 -1.36 -17.66 13.67
CA ASN A 45 -1.75 -16.35 14.22
C ASN A 45 -2.62 -15.53 13.26
N VAL A 46 -2.68 -15.93 11.99
CA VAL A 46 -3.47 -15.21 10.97
C VAL A 46 -4.94 -15.56 11.13
N LEU A 47 -5.74 -14.54 11.38
CA LEU A 47 -7.19 -14.63 11.46
C LEU A 47 -7.81 -14.59 10.05
N SER A 48 -7.38 -13.62 9.22
CA SER A 48 -7.99 -13.39 7.91
C SER A 48 -6.99 -12.90 6.87
N PHE A 49 -7.36 -13.10 5.61
CA PHE A 49 -6.76 -12.46 4.44
C PHE A 49 -7.83 -11.56 3.82
N ASN A 50 -7.55 -10.27 3.63
CA ASN A 50 -8.53 -9.32 3.11
C ASN A 50 -7.85 -8.15 2.38
N SER A 51 -8.12 -8.00 1.09
CA SER A 51 -7.67 -6.87 0.28
C SER A 51 -8.81 -5.94 -0.15
N ASP A 52 -10.07 -6.39 -0.08
CA ASP A 52 -11.21 -5.58 -0.54
C ASP A 52 -11.52 -4.41 0.43
N ASN A 53 -11.59 -4.72 1.72
CA ASN A 53 -11.88 -3.76 2.77
C ASN A 53 -10.98 -3.99 4.00
N PRO A 54 -9.66 -3.88 3.85
CA PRO A 54 -8.72 -4.31 4.89
C PRO A 54 -8.77 -3.45 6.17
N ALA A 55 -9.32 -2.23 6.10
CA ALA A 55 -9.50 -1.36 7.28
C ALA A 55 -10.57 -1.85 8.26
N ASN A 56 -11.61 -2.54 7.76
CA ASN A 56 -12.81 -2.85 8.56
C ASN A 56 -12.53 -3.70 9.80
N SER A 57 -11.65 -4.69 9.71
CA SER A 57 -11.32 -5.56 10.85
C SER A 57 -10.58 -4.82 11.96
N PHE A 58 -9.86 -3.75 11.63
CA PHE A 58 -9.22 -2.87 12.61
C PHE A 58 -10.23 -1.90 13.24
N ILE A 59 -11.16 -1.38 12.45
CA ILE A 59 -12.24 -0.51 12.93
C ILE A 59 -13.12 -1.26 13.92
N SER A 60 -13.47 -2.52 13.62
CA SER A 60 -14.27 -3.37 14.51
C SER A 60 -13.50 -3.92 15.71
N GLY A 61 -12.18 -3.79 15.77
CA GLY A 61 -11.35 -4.37 16.83
C GLY A 61 -11.19 -5.90 16.74
N GLU A 62 -11.55 -6.50 15.61
CA GLU A 62 -11.42 -7.95 15.38
C GLU A 62 -9.94 -8.36 15.28
N VAL A 63 -9.10 -7.50 14.69
CA VAL A 63 -7.65 -7.68 14.58
C VAL A 63 -6.89 -6.57 15.29
N GLU A 64 -5.67 -6.87 15.72
CA GLU A 64 -4.80 -5.96 16.47
C GLU A 64 -3.53 -5.60 15.70
N VAL A 65 -3.11 -6.48 14.81
CA VAL A 65 -1.89 -6.32 13.98
C VAL A 65 -2.20 -6.79 12.57
N GLY A 66 -1.60 -6.17 11.57
CA GLY A 66 -1.74 -6.67 10.21
C GLY A 66 -1.00 -5.87 9.17
N GLN A 67 -1.09 -6.38 7.96
CA GLN A 67 -0.61 -5.73 6.75
C GLN A 67 -1.73 -4.87 6.18
N LEU A 68 -1.43 -3.62 5.92
CA LEU A 68 -2.36 -2.63 5.34
C LEU A 68 -1.63 -1.73 4.36
N TRP A 69 -2.32 -1.31 3.33
CA TRP A 69 -1.90 -0.16 2.54
C TRP A 69 -2.13 1.14 3.31
N ASN A 70 -1.29 2.12 3.09
CA ASN A 70 -1.34 3.40 3.80
C ASN A 70 -2.69 4.14 3.64
N GLY A 71 -3.34 4.07 2.47
CA GLY A 71 -4.69 4.62 2.30
C GLY A 71 -5.72 3.95 3.21
N SER A 72 -5.64 2.63 3.40
CA SER A 72 -6.53 1.89 4.30
C SER A 72 -6.29 2.26 5.77
N VAL A 73 -5.04 2.50 6.16
CA VAL A 73 -4.71 3.02 7.51
C VAL A 73 -5.38 4.36 7.74
N ARG A 74 -5.33 5.26 6.75
CA ARG A 74 -5.99 6.57 6.86
C ARG A 74 -7.51 6.44 6.99
N ILE A 75 -8.14 5.52 6.24
CA ILE A 75 -9.59 5.26 6.38
C ILE A 75 -9.89 4.82 7.80
N ALA A 76 -9.15 3.86 8.34
CA ALA A 76 -9.35 3.37 9.70
C ALA A 76 -9.16 4.49 10.75
N LYS A 77 -8.15 5.35 10.60
CA LYS A 77 -7.93 6.51 11.48
C LYS A 77 -9.09 7.53 11.43
N LYS A 78 -9.67 7.77 10.26
CA LYS A 78 -10.87 8.64 10.13
C LYS A 78 -12.07 8.08 10.89
N GLU A 79 -12.22 6.77 10.95
CA GLU A 79 -13.26 6.07 11.75
C GLU A 79 -12.83 5.87 13.21
N GLN A 80 -11.82 6.62 13.67
CA GLN A 80 -11.31 6.63 15.04
C GLN A 80 -10.79 5.26 15.54
N ALA A 81 -10.39 4.36 14.66
CA ALA A 81 -9.73 3.13 15.05
C ALA A 81 -8.39 3.44 15.76
N PRO A 82 -8.13 2.83 16.94
CA PRO A 82 -6.92 3.09 17.73
C PRO A 82 -5.72 2.34 17.14
N LEU A 83 -5.29 2.73 15.94
CA LEU A 83 -4.17 2.10 15.25
C LEU A 83 -3.14 3.13 14.78
N ASP A 84 -1.92 2.67 14.60
CA ASP A 84 -0.85 3.42 13.98
C ASP A 84 -0.15 2.62 12.91
N MET A 85 0.45 3.31 11.95
CA MET A 85 1.24 2.67 10.90
C MET A 85 2.71 2.63 11.30
N VAL A 86 3.30 1.45 11.19
CA VAL A 86 4.73 1.24 11.43
C VAL A 86 5.37 0.75 10.13
N PHE A 87 6.41 1.44 9.69
CA PHE A 87 7.26 0.94 8.62
C PHE A 87 8.27 -0.05 9.21
N PRO A 88 8.44 -1.24 8.61
CA PRO A 88 9.41 -2.20 9.10
C PRO A 88 10.84 -1.66 8.92
N LYS A 89 11.75 -2.03 9.82
CA LYS A 89 13.17 -1.66 9.73
C LYS A 89 13.87 -2.21 8.49
N GLU A 90 13.34 -3.29 7.94
CA GLU A 90 13.76 -3.92 6.69
C GLU A 90 13.38 -3.08 5.46
N GLY A 91 12.56 -2.06 5.63
CA GLY A 91 12.03 -1.19 4.60
C GLY A 91 10.63 -1.62 4.09
N PRO A 92 9.76 -0.66 3.77
CA PRO A 92 8.49 -0.96 3.13
C PRO A 92 8.67 -1.26 1.65
N VAL A 93 7.70 -1.96 1.06
CA VAL A 93 7.58 -2.12 -0.39
C VAL A 93 6.81 -0.94 -0.96
N LEU A 94 7.34 -0.34 -2.03
CA LEU A 94 6.74 0.76 -2.77
C LEU A 94 6.20 0.29 -4.11
N TRP A 95 5.13 0.92 -4.56
CA TRP A 95 4.55 0.69 -5.88
C TRP A 95 4.04 2.01 -6.47
N VAL A 96 3.72 2.00 -7.75
CA VAL A 96 3.09 3.11 -8.46
C VAL A 96 1.88 2.58 -9.21
N ASP A 97 0.71 3.15 -8.93
CA ASP A 97 -0.49 2.88 -9.72
C ASP A 97 -0.42 3.66 -11.04
N THR A 98 -0.71 3.00 -12.13
CA THR A 98 -0.67 3.57 -13.47
C THR A 98 -2.03 3.47 -14.15
N LEU A 99 -2.29 4.39 -15.07
CA LEU A 99 -3.49 4.36 -15.93
C LEU A 99 -3.09 3.91 -17.33
N ALA A 100 -3.73 2.86 -17.83
CA ALA A 100 -3.48 2.33 -19.16
C ALA A 100 -4.74 2.31 -20.01
N ILE A 101 -4.57 2.46 -21.32
CA ILE A 101 -5.66 2.34 -22.29
C ILE A 101 -5.46 1.03 -23.05
N PRO A 102 -6.38 0.06 -22.94
CA PRO A 102 -6.29 -1.19 -23.70
C PRO A 102 -6.26 -0.92 -25.20
N VAL A 103 -5.45 -1.69 -25.94
CA VAL A 103 -5.36 -1.57 -27.42
C VAL A 103 -6.68 -1.82 -28.13
N THR A 104 -7.61 -2.53 -27.47
CA THR A 104 -8.96 -2.81 -27.99
C THR A 104 -9.98 -1.73 -27.64
N SER A 105 -9.56 -0.63 -26.99
CA SER A 105 -10.46 0.45 -26.59
C SER A 105 -11.25 1.01 -27.78
N LYS A 106 -12.56 1.16 -27.62
CA LYS A 106 -13.44 1.77 -28.63
C LYS A 106 -13.47 3.30 -28.58
N ASN A 107 -12.92 3.89 -27.51
CA ASN A 107 -12.88 5.34 -27.31
C ASN A 107 -11.56 5.77 -26.64
N PRO A 108 -10.42 5.64 -27.33
CA PRO A 108 -9.11 6.03 -26.77
C PRO A 108 -9.03 7.53 -26.48
N ASP A 109 -9.66 8.39 -27.32
CA ASP A 109 -9.68 9.85 -27.09
C ASP A 109 -10.41 10.23 -25.81
N GLY A 110 -11.53 9.57 -25.52
CA GLY A 110 -12.25 9.74 -24.26
C GLY A 110 -11.42 9.30 -23.06
N ALA A 111 -10.70 8.16 -23.20
CA ALA A 111 -9.79 7.67 -22.16
C ALA A 111 -8.64 8.64 -21.89
N HIS A 112 -8.00 9.19 -22.92
CA HIS A 112 -6.98 10.22 -22.78
C HIS A 112 -7.49 11.48 -22.06
N LYS A 113 -8.71 11.93 -22.39
CA LYS A 113 -9.33 13.07 -21.70
C LYS A 113 -9.55 12.79 -20.21
N LEU A 114 -10.00 11.59 -19.87
CA LEU A 114 -10.18 11.19 -18.48
C LEU A 114 -8.83 11.15 -17.72
N ILE A 115 -7.82 10.51 -18.31
CA ILE A 115 -6.48 10.44 -17.72
C ILE A 115 -5.93 11.85 -17.48
N ASN A 116 -5.99 12.72 -18.48
CA ASN A 116 -5.53 14.12 -18.35
C ASN A 116 -6.29 14.88 -17.25
N TYR A 117 -7.59 14.65 -17.12
CA TYR A 117 -8.38 15.24 -16.03
C TYR A 117 -7.92 14.73 -14.67
N MET A 118 -7.73 13.41 -14.50
CA MET A 118 -7.30 12.80 -13.24
C MET A 118 -5.89 13.23 -12.82
N LEU A 119 -4.99 13.41 -13.78
CA LEU A 119 -3.63 13.92 -13.55
C LEU A 119 -3.57 15.42 -13.25
N GLY A 120 -4.65 16.15 -13.48
CA GLY A 120 -4.73 17.59 -13.18
C GLY A 120 -4.69 17.89 -11.68
N ALA A 121 -4.07 19.00 -11.27
CA ALA A 121 -3.81 19.31 -9.87
C ALA A 121 -5.06 19.26 -8.98
N LYS A 122 -6.19 19.85 -9.42
CA LYS A 122 -7.45 19.84 -8.65
C LYS A 122 -8.05 18.44 -8.46
N ALA A 123 -7.96 17.58 -9.47
CA ALA A 123 -8.46 16.22 -9.38
C ALA A 123 -7.54 15.35 -8.47
N ALA A 124 -6.23 15.48 -8.66
CA ALA A 124 -5.23 14.78 -7.85
C ALA A 124 -5.28 15.18 -6.36
N GLU A 125 -5.47 16.47 -6.04
CA GLU A 125 -5.70 16.97 -4.67
C GLU A 125 -6.92 16.29 -4.05
N LYS A 126 -8.08 16.35 -4.73
CA LYS A 126 -9.32 15.73 -4.26
C LYS A 126 -9.18 14.23 -4.05
N LEU A 127 -8.48 13.55 -4.95
CA LEU A 127 -8.24 12.11 -4.86
C LEU A 127 -7.43 11.78 -3.60
N THR A 128 -6.31 12.46 -3.36
CA THR A 128 -5.50 12.27 -2.14
C THR A 128 -6.32 12.48 -0.88
N LEU A 129 -7.14 13.54 -0.82
CA LEU A 129 -8.00 13.82 0.33
C LEU A 129 -9.08 12.73 0.55
N ALA A 130 -9.59 12.16 -0.52
CA ALA A 130 -10.65 11.15 -0.45
C ALA A 130 -10.11 9.77 -0.02
N ILE A 131 -9.08 9.27 -0.69
CA ILE A 131 -8.62 7.89 -0.55
C ILE A 131 -7.34 7.71 0.29
N GLY A 132 -6.63 8.82 0.62
CA GLY A 132 -5.49 8.80 1.53
C GLY A 132 -4.16 8.36 0.92
N TYR A 133 -4.07 8.18 -0.39
CA TYR A 133 -2.81 7.91 -1.07
C TYR A 133 -2.11 9.20 -1.51
N PRO A 134 -0.77 9.23 -1.55
CA PRO A 134 -0.03 10.40 -2.00
C PRO A 134 -0.25 10.66 -3.50
N THR A 135 -0.17 11.91 -3.91
CA THR A 135 -0.18 12.29 -5.33
C THR A 135 1.24 12.45 -5.88
N ALA A 136 1.42 12.03 -7.14
CA ALA A 136 2.63 12.34 -7.91
C ALA A 136 2.62 13.77 -8.51
N ASN A 137 1.47 14.47 -8.48
CA ASN A 137 1.36 15.82 -8.99
C ASN A 137 1.87 16.86 -7.97
N LEU A 138 2.98 17.55 -8.27
CA LEU A 138 3.62 18.49 -7.35
C LEU A 138 2.74 19.70 -7.02
N GLU A 139 1.94 20.21 -7.96
CA GLU A 139 1.05 21.34 -7.71
C GLU A 139 -0.13 20.92 -6.81
N ALA A 140 -0.65 19.70 -7.01
CA ALA A 140 -1.64 19.13 -6.09
C ALA A 140 -1.04 18.98 -4.69
N LYS A 141 0.18 18.46 -4.56
CA LYS A 141 0.85 18.31 -3.25
C LYS A 141 0.99 19.65 -2.52
N LYS A 142 1.34 20.74 -3.24
CA LYS A 142 1.46 22.09 -2.64
C LYS A 142 0.12 22.62 -2.12
N ALA A 143 -0.99 22.21 -2.73
CA ALA A 143 -2.34 22.64 -2.32
C ALA A 143 -2.91 21.82 -1.15
N LEU A 144 -2.34 20.65 -0.83
CA LEU A 144 -2.79 19.82 0.28
C LEU A 144 -2.52 20.47 1.63
N PRO A 145 -3.40 20.24 2.65
CA PRO A 145 -3.15 20.67 4.02
C PRO A 145 -1.84 20.08 4.57
N LYS A 146 -1.19 20.79 5.49
CA LYS A 146 0.06 20.35 6.10
C LYS A 146 -0.09 19.03 6.84
N GLU A 147 -1.19 18.81 7.51
CA GLU A 147 -1.51 17.55 8.19
C GLU A 147 -1.49 16.33 7.26
N ILE A 148 -1.61 16.53 5.95
CA ILE A 148 -1.50 15.48 4.95
C ILE A 148 -0.07 15.37 4.44
N THR A 149 0.55 16.50 4.11
CA THR A 149 1.90 16.51 3.50
C THR A 149 3.00 16.19 4.50
N GLU A 150 2.75 16.39 5.81
CA GLU A 150 3.65 16.10 6.91
C GLU A 150 3.35 14.76 7.60
N ASP A 151 2.28 14.06 7.22
CA ASP A 151 1.96 12.72 7.72
C ASP A 151 2.89 11.67 7.05
N PRO A 152 3.80 11.04 7.81
CA PRO A 152 4.74 10.07 7.26
C PRO A 152 4.07 8.80 6.74
N SER A 153 2.84 8.50 7.16
CA SER A 153 2.07 7.37 6.63
C SER A 153 1.58 7.63 5.20
N ILE A 154 1.46 8.90 4.78
CA ILE A 154 1.06 9.30 3.42
C ILE A 154 2.30 9.69 2.60
N TYR A 155 3.16 10.54 3.17
CA TYR A 155 4.40 10.99 2.55
C TYR A 155 5.60 10.54 3.40
N PRO A 156 6.12 9.31 3.18
CA PRO A 156 7.24 8.79 3.94
C PRO A 156 8.45 9.70 3.91
N THR A 157 9.21 9.72 5.00
CA THR A 157 10.44 10.51 5.09
C THR A 157 11.51 10.02 4.12
N ALA A 158 12.50 10.87 3.81
CA ALA A 158 13.62 10.47 2.96
C ALA A 158 14.39 9.26 3.52
N GLU A 159 14.44 9.09 4.84
CA GLU A 159 15.06 7.94 5.50
C GLU A 159 14.28 6.65 5.22
N ILE A 160 12.95 6.68 5.35
CA ILE A 160 12.08 5.53 5.03
C ILE A 160 12.23 5.17 3.55
N LEU A 161 12.16 6.18 2.65
CA LEU A 161 12.28 5.96 1.22
C LEU A 161 13.64 5.38 0.81
N LYS A 162 14.74 5.76 1.49
CA LYS A 162 16.07 5.23 1.23
C LYS A 162 16.17 3.71 1.49
N ASN A 163 15.41 3.21 2.46
CA ASN A 163 15.41 1.80 2.84
C ASN A 163 14.26 1.02 2.19
N SER A 164 13.48 1.65 1.30
CA SER A 164 12.33 1.03 0.65
C SER A 164 12.74 0.17 -0.55
N HIS A 165 11.90 -0.78 -0.88
CA HIS A 165 12.06 -1.69 -2.01
C HIS A 165 10.98 -1.40 -3.06
N TRP A 166 11.39 -1.17 -4.31
CA TRP A 166 10.42 -1.03 -5.40
C TRP A 166 9.90 -2.39 -5.83
N LYS A 167 8.60 -2.46 -6.04
CA LYS A 167 7.95 -3.64 -6.59
C LYS A 167 8.17 -3.64 -8.11
N ASP A 168 8.77 -4.71 -8.64
CA ASP A 168 8.88 -4.95 -10.07
C ASP A 168 7.55 -5.47 -10.63
N ASP A 169 7.26 -5.12 -11.89
CA ASP A 169 6.07 -5.59 -12.62
C ASP A 169 6.19 -7.03 -13.13
#